data_cf8ebce15bee8e9ec679d94ec9f15141
#
_entry.id   cf8ebce15bee8e9ec679d94ec9f15141
#
_cell.length_a   1.000
_cell.length_b   1.000
_cell.length_c   1.000
_cell.angle_alpha   90.00
_cell.angle_beta   90.00
_cell.angle_gamma   90.00
#
_symmetry.space_group_name_H-M   'P 1'
#
loop_
_entity.id
_entity.type
_entity.pdbx_description
1 polymer ?
#
loop_
_entity_poly.entity_id
_entity_poly.type
_entity_poly.pdbx_seq_one_letter_code
_entity_poly.pdbx_strand_id
1 'polypeptide(L)'
;METTTGRARYAFVSFLMLNDSYLPGALMVGYALRKQGTHADRVCLVTEDISTVARNALRRVFDYTVEVDTVYVPHKRRQERQDRPYMFTRMNVLRLGADGDLGFAYEKIVVLDADVLPFKHYDHLFTLSAPAGILNEHKSHFIEIDAEGQYVVPQDVEMTGTWKWHRLYDSVCPHGHRIPKTITDRVSTDPLNLGINGGLFVLEPSICEYRAIMEDVRRPETLEMVGDLFDWPEMQYLTLRWSGQWTNVDVRFAGLNGYPMLSVLYGTHFGGLKPWQFKREKAIRRWGRYPDFQVWFAEYTEMVSEVHPDLRKVRRLQRLLDDIHELNRHLGDEGLL
;
A
#
# COMPACT_ATOMS: atom_id res chain seq x y z
N MET A 1 22.71 -1.04 8.14
CA MET A 1 23.16 -1.28 9.52
C MET A 1 22.63 -2.65 9.94
N GLU A 2 23.48 -3.60 10.16
CA GLU A 2 23.12 -4.94 10.58
C GLU A 2 22.99 -5.04 12.10
N THR A 3 22.07 -5.88 12.56
CA THR A 3 22.00 -6.26 13.97
C THR A 3 23.12 -7.25 14.29
N THR A 4 23.34 -7.53 15.57
CA THR A 4 24.28 -8.58 16.03
C THR A 4 23.97 -9.97 15.48
N THR A 5 22.81 -10.17 14.85
CA THR A 5 22.35 -11.42 14.22
C THR A 5 22.59 -11.48 12.71
N GLY A 6 23.22 -10.46 12.10
CA GLY A 6 23.41 -10.35 10.64
C GLY A 6 22.16 -9.97 9.86
N ARG A 7 21.05 -9.58 10.52
CA ARG A 7 19.83 -9.09 9.90
C ARG A 7 19.82 -7.57 9.85
N ALA A 8 19.06 -6.97 8.92
CA ALA A 8 18.86 -5.55 8.87
C ALA A 8 18.13 -5.05 10.14
N ARG A 9 18.42 -3.81 10.51
CA ARG A 9 17.77 -3.12 11.64
C ARG A 9 16.32 -2.73 11.34
N TYR A 10 16.00 -2.56 10.06
CA TYR A 10 14.72 -2.10 9.55
C TYR A 10 14.16 -3.05 8.51
N ALA A 11 12.84 -3.02 8.30
CA ALA A 11 12.20 -3.79 7.25
C ALA A 11 11.11 -3.02 6.51
N PHE A 12 10.99 -3.28 5.21
CA PHE A 12 9.76 -3.06 4.46
C PHE A 12 8.88 -4.29 4.57
N VAL A 13 7.62 -4.09 4.92
CA VAL A 13 6.67 -5.19 5.13
C VAL A 13 5.49 -5.04 4.19
N SER A 14 5.18 -6.07 3.43
CA SER A 14 3.98 -6.15 2.61
C SER A 14 3.17 -7.38 2.95
N PHE A 15 2.01 -7.55 2.31
CA PHE A 15 1.06 -8.61 2.63
C PHE A 15 0.57 -9.33 1.38
N LEU A 16 0.34 -10.62 1.55
CA LEU A 16 -0.55 -11.39 0.70
C LEU A 16 -1.46 -12.24 1.59
N MET A 17 -2.76 -11.94 1.61
CA MET A 17 -3.70 -12.57 2.53
C MET A 17 -4.99 -12.98 1.83
N LEU A 18 -5.68 -13.96 2.39
CA LEU A 18 -6.97 -14.53 1.98
C LEU A 18 -6.95 -15.32 0.65
N ASN A 19 -6.15 -14.93 -0.32
CA ASN A 19 -5.98 -15.63 -1.59
C ASN A 19 -4.85 -15.03 -2.45
N ASP A 20 -4.52 -15.69 -3.55
CA ASP A 20 -3.41 -15.30 -4.43
C ASP A 20 -3.74 -14.12 -5.38
N SER A 21 -4.88 -13.43 -5.25
CA SER A 21 -5.30 -12.44 -6.24
C SER A 21 -4.39 -11.21 -6.32
N TYR A 22 -3.75 -10.86 -5.21
CA TYR A 22 -2.80 -9.75 -5.10
C TYR A 22 -1.33 -10.16 -5.28
N LEU A 23 -1.06 -11.43 -5.63
CA LEU A 23 0.32 -11.92 -5.86
C LEU A 23 1.12 -11.04 -6.83
N PRO A 24 0.58 -10.62 -8.00
CA PRO A 24 1.36 -9.77 -8.91
C PRO A 24 1.78 -8.45 -8.26
N GLY A 25 0.88 -7.81 -7.50
CA GLY A 25 1.17 -6.57 -6.79
C GLY A 25 2.21 -6.76 -5.71
N ALA A 26 2.07 -7.77 -4.84
CA ALA A 26 3.05 -8.07 -3.80
C ALA A 26 4.45 -8.34 -4.39
N LEU A 27 4.53 -9.09 -5.50
CA LEU A 27 5.80 -9.32 -6.21
C LEU A 27 6.41 -8.00 -6.69
N MET A 28 5.60 -7.08 -7.22
CA MET A 28 6.07 -5.79 -7.69
C MET A 28 6.61 -4.90 -6.57
N VAL A 29 5.98 -4.91 -5.39
CA VAL A 29 6.52 -4.20 -4.20
C VAL A 29 7.91 -4.72 -3.84
N GLY A 30 8.06 -6.03 -3.67
CA GLY A 30 9.34 -6.66 -3.32
C GLY A 30 10.41 -6.42 -4.39
N TYR A 31 10.04 -6.53 -5.66
CA TYR A 31 10.93 -6.30 -6.79
C TYR A 31 11.39 -4.84 -6.88
N ALA A 32 10.47 -3.88 -6.79
CA ALA A 32 10.79 -2.47 -6.87
C ALA A 32 11.72 -2.03 -5.74
N LEU A 33 11.46 -2.44 -4.50
CA LEU A 33 12.33 -2.17 -3.35
C LEU A 33 13.74 -2.75 -3.57
N ARG A 34 13.84 -3.97 -4.10
CA ARG A 34 15.12 -4.60 -4.43
C ARG A 34 15.87 -3.81 -5.51
N LYS A 35 15.17 -3.44 -6.58
CA LYS A 35 15.71 -2.66 -7.70
C LYS A 35 16.21 -1.29 -7.25
N GLN A 36 15.54 -0.67 -6.27
CA GLN A 36 15.95 0.60 -5.65
C GLN A 36 17.18 0.44 -4.73
N GLY A 37 17.62 -0.77 -4.44
CA GLY A 37 18.81 -1.02 -3.61
C GLY A 37 18.60 -0.71 -2.13
N THR A 38 17.41 -1.00 -1.57
CA THR A 38 17.17 -0.83 -0.13
C THR A 38 18.14 -1.64 0.71
N HIS A 39 18.56 -1.07 1.85
CA HIS A 39 19.37 -1.75 2.86
C HIS A 39 18.51 -2.41 3.96
N ALA A 40 17.19 -2.18 3.93
CA ALA A 40 16.26 -2.83 4.83
C ALA A 40 15.85 -4.21 4.30
N ASP A 41 15.50 -5.12 5.20
CA ASP A 41 14.91 -6.40 4.83
C ASP A 41 13.54 -6.19 4.18
N ARG A 42 13.20 -7.06 3.23
CA ARG A 42 11.88 -7.10 2.59
C ARG A 42 11.15 -8.32 3.12
N VAL A 43 10.07 -8.07 3.84
CA VAL A 43 9.26 -9.11 4.50
C VAL A 43 7.88 -9.14 3.86
N CYS A 44 7.38 -10.32 3.50
CA CYS A 44 6.00 -10.52 3.10
C CYS A 44 5.28 -11.37 4.15
N LEU A 45 4.26 -10.81 4.81
CA LEU A 45 3.38 -11.57 5.68
C LEU A 45 2.30 -12.25 4.84
N VAL A 46 2.08 -13.54 5.07
CA VAL A 46 1.11 -14.34 4.32
C VAL A 46 0.18 -15.08 5.27
N THR A 47 -1.10 -15.23 4.90
CA THR A 47 -2.03 -16.07 5.65
C THR A 47 -1.99 -17.51 5.17
N GLU A 48 -2.58 -18.44 5.92
CA GLU A 48 -2.61 -19.87 5.60
C GLU A 48 -3.21 -20.18 4.22
N ASP A 49 -4.19 -19.36 3.78
CA ASP A 49 -4.90 -19.51 2.50
C ASP A 49 -4.00 -19.29 1.26
N ILE A 50 -2.80 -18.76 1.44
CA ILE A 50 -1.90 -18.48 0.33
C ILE A 50 -1.23 -19.76 -0.17
N SER A 51 -1.39 -20.02 -1.46
CA SER A 51 -0.87 -21.23 -2.07
C SER A 51 0.65 -21.37 -1.95
N THR A 52 1.13 -22.61 -1.90
CA THR A 52 2.58 -22.92 -1.93
C THR A 52 3.25 -22.32 -3.17
N VAL A 53 2.54 -22.26 -4.31
CA VAL A 53 3.05 -21.68 -5.56
C VAL A 53 3.29 -20.18 -5.37
N ALA A 54 2.34 -19.46 -4.78
CA ALA A 54 2.47 -18.02 -4.50
C ALA A 54 3.57 -17.74 -3.48
N ARG A 55 3.66 -18.53 -2.39
CA ARG A 55 4.74 -18.42 -1.39
C ARG A 55 6.11 -18.61 -2.01
N ASN A 56 6.28 -19.59 -2.92
CA ASN A 56 7.53 -19.82 -3.62
C ASN A 56 7.88 -18.67 -4.59
N ALA A 57 6.87 -18.05 -5.22
CA ALA A 57 7.08 -16.89 -6.06
C ALA A 57 7.54 -15.67 -5.22
N LEU A 58 6.91 -15.40 -4.08
CA LEU A 58 7.29 -14.30 -3.17
C LEU A 58 8.74 -14.38 -2.71
N ARG A 59 9.26 -15.58 -2.45
CA ARG A 59 10.67 -15.79 -2.05
C ARG A 59 11.70 -15.40 -3.11
N ARG A 60 11.28 -15.06 -4.34
CA ARG A 60 12.17 -14.53 -5.40
C ARG A 60 12.50 -13.06 -5.17
N VAL A 61 11.62 -12.31 -4.52
CA VAL A 61 11.73 -10.86 -4.38
C VAL A 61 11.77 -10.39 -2.92
N PHE A 62 11.26 -11.18 -1.98
CA PHE A 62 11.34 -10.90 -0.55
C PHE A 62 12.46 -11.72 0.11
N ASP A 63 13.08 -11.15 1.12
CA ASP A 63 14.11 -11.84 1.94
C ASP A 63 13.44 -12.84 2.88
N TYR A 64 12.24 -12.49 3.37
CA TYR A 64 11.45 -13.36 4.26
C TYR A 64 9.98 -13.41 3.84
N THR A 65 9.41 -14.61 3.87
CA THR A 65 7.98 -14.85 3.74
C THR A 65 7.51 -15.53 5.02
N VAL A 66 6.68 -14.83 5.80
CA VAL A 66 6.31 -15.23 7.17
C VAL A 66 4.82 -15.51 7.22
N GLU A 67 4.43 -16.69 7.68
CA GLU A 67 3.04 -17.03 7.90
C GLU A 67 2.53 -16.40 9.20
N VAL A 68 1.31 -15.85 9.14
CA VAL A 68 0.64 -15.20 10.27
C VAL A 68 -0.83 -15.60 10.30
N ASP A 69 -1.39 -15.58 11.50
CA ASP A 69 -2.80 -15.86 11.71
C ASP A 69 -3.68 -14.77 11.10
N THR A 70 -4.80 -15.18 10.52
CA THR A 70 -5.84 -14.28 10.07
C THR A 70 -6.60 -13.71 11.27
N VAL A 71 -6.74 -12.38 11.32
CA VAL A 71 -7.53 -11.68 12.34
C VAL A 71 -8.86 -11.28 11.74
N TYR A 72 -9.94 -11.82 12.28
CA TYR A 72 -11.31 -11.49 11.88
C TYR A 72 -11.94 -10.54 12.91
N VAL A 73 -12.38 -9.37 12.44
CA VAL A 73 -13.16 -8.41 13.22
C VAL A 73 -14.48 -8.19 12.47
N PRO A 74 -15.63 -8.49 13.08
CA PRO A 74 -16.93 -8.36 12.42
C PRO A 74 -17.14 -6.96 11.85
N HIS A 75 -17.66 -6.90 10.63
CA HIS A 75 -18.00 -5.65 9.96
C HIS A 75 -19.36 -5.81 9.31
N LYS A 76 -20.36 -5.06 9.76
CA LYS A 76 -21.76 -5.22 9.37
C LYS A 76 -22.18 -4.31 8.22
N ARG A 77 -21.43 -3.26 7.93
CA ARG A 77 -21.74 -2.34 6.84
C ARG A 77 -21.77 -3.09 5.51
N ARG A 78 -22.81 -2.84 4.70
CA ARG A 78 -22.93 -3.42 3.36
C ARG A 78 -21.67 -3.15 2.55
N GLN A 79 -21.06 -4.21 2.04
CA GLN A 79 -19.72 -4.12 1.46
C GLN A 79 -19.69 -4.70 0.06
N GLU A 80 -19.11 -3.94 -0.84
CA GLU A 80 -18.64 -4.44 -2.12
C GLU A 80 -17.34 -5.28 -1.98
N ARG A 81 -16.62 -5.10 -0.87
CA ARG A 81 -15.35 -5.77 -0.58
C ARG A 81 -15.50 -6.72 0.61
N GLN A 82 -15.31 -8.01 0.36
CA GLN A 82 -15.41 -9.08 1.37
C GLN A 82 -14.18 -9.17 2.28
N ASP A 83 -13.12 -8.41 2.00
CA ASP A 83 -11.84 -8.44 2.73
C ASP A 83 -11.81 -7.55 3.98
N ARG A 84 -12.74 -6.60 4.13
CA ARG A 84 -12.74 -5.63 5.24
C ARG A 84 -12.75 -6.24 6.64
N PRO A 85 -13.48 -7.33 6.93
CA PRO A 85 -13.42 -7.98 8.25
C PRO A 85 -12.04 -8.52 8.61
N TYR A 86 -11.15 -8.66 7.65
CA TYR A 86 -9.83 -9.25 7.81
C TYR A 86 -8.70 -8.20 7.81
N MET A 87 -9.02 -6.92 7.67
CA MET A 87 -8.00 -5.86 7.59
C MET A 87 -7.11 -5.79 8.82
N PHE A 88 -7.62 -6.14 10.01
CA PHE A 88 -6.81 -6.21 11.23
C PHE A 88 -5.71 -7.29 11.21
N THR A 89 -5.74 -8.23 10.24
CA THR A 89 -4.63 -9.17 10.00
C THR A 89 -3.30 -8.45 9.80
N ARG A 90 -3.34 -7.23 9.26
CA ARG A 90 -2.17 -6.37 9.05
C ARG A 90 -1.45 -6.01 10.35
N MET A 91 -2.13 -6.03 11.48
CA MET A 91 -1.53 -5.75 12.78
C MET A 91 -0.47 -6.76 13.20
N ASN A 92 -0.40 -7.93 12.55
CA ASN A 92 0.69 -8.88 12.77
C ASN A 92 2.09 -8.27 12.52
N VAL A 93 2.19 -7.14 11.81
CA VAL A 93 3.45 -6.39 11.64
C VAL A 93 4.06 -5.97 12.98
N LEU A 94 3.22 -5.71 13.99
CA LEU A 94 3.68 -5.33 15.33
C LEU A 94 4.38 -6.47 16.07
N ARG A 95 4.24 -7.72 15.60
CA ARG A 95 4.92 -8.91 16.16
C ARG A 95 6.34 -9.09 15.63
N LEU A 96 6.82 -8.20 14.75
CA LEU A 96 8.15 -8.27 14.13
C LEU A 96 9.26 -7.56 14.96
N GLY A 97 8.92 -6.98 16.10
CA GLY A 97 9.85 -6.32 17.00
C GLY A 97 10.69 -7.28 17.86
N ALA A 98 11.63 -6.73 18.64
CA ALA A 98 12.50 -7.50 19.51
C ALA A 98 11.72 -8.21 20.64
N ASP A 99 10.59 -7.66 21.06
CA ASP A 99 9.64 -8.23 22.02
C ASP A 99 8.62 -9.17 21.37
N GLY A 100 8.68 -9.33 20.06
CA GLY A 100 7.73 -10.10 19.27
C GLY A 100 8.00 -11.61 19.25
N ASP A 101 7.05 -12.36 18.68
CA ASP A 101 7.05 -13.83 18.66
C ASP A 101 7.26 -14.44 17.26
N LEU A 102 7.50 -13.60 16.24
CA LEU A 102 7.78 -14.06 14.87
C LEU A 102 9.28 -14.28 14.58
N GLY A 103 10.14 -14.13 15.60
CA GLY A 103 11.59 -14.40 15.49
C GLY A 103 12.38 -13.30 14.78
N PHE A 104 11.88 -12.06 14.78
CA PHE A 104 12.55 -10.87 14.28
C PHE A 104 12.82 -9.87 15.41
N ALA A 105 13.59 -8.83 15.12
CA ALA A 105 13.95 -7.80 16.08
C ALA A 105 14.10 -6.43 15.38
N TYR A 106 13.14 -6.12 14.48
CA TYR A 106 13.18 -4.84 13.79
C TYR A 106 12.85 -3.70 14.75
N GLU A 107 13.64 -2.63 14.68
CA GLU A 107 13.41 -1.42 15.45
C GLU A 107 12.32 -0.55 14.81
N LYS A 108 12.27 -0.55 13.47
CA LYS A 108 11.26 0.19 12.71
C LYS A 108 10.91 -0.54 11.42
N ILE A 109 9.65 -0.46 11.04
CA ILE A 109 9.14 -1.04 9.81
C ILE A 109 8.38 0.01 8.99
N VAL A 110 8.47 -0.11 7.68
CA VAL A 110 7.60 0.60 6.72
C VAL A 110 6.67 -0.42 6.11
N VAL A 111 5.39 -0.25 6.32
CA VAL A 111 4.33 -1.11 5.79
C VAL A 111 3.87 -0.57 4.45
N LEU A 112 3.81 -1.43 3.44
CA LEU A 112 3.37 -1.11 2.08
C LEU A 112 2.29 -2.10 1.64
N ASP A 113 1.15 -1.58 1.18
CA ASP A 113 0.16 -2.42 0.52
C ASP A 113 0.71 -2.99 -0.79
N ALA A 114 0.21 -4.15 -1.18
CA ALA A 114 0.60 -4.83 -2.43
C ALA A 114 0.28 -4.04 -3.71
N ASP A 115 -0.43 -2.93 -3.59
CA ASP A 115 -0.80 -2.03 -4.67
C ASP A 115 -0.09 -0.65 -4.58
N VAL A 116 0.97 -0.56 -3.79
CA VAL A 116 1.89 0.59 -3.79
C VAL A 116 3.14 0.21 -4.58
N LEU A 117 3.50 1.00 -5.58
CA LEU A 117 4.72 0.81 -6.36
C LEU A 117 5.74 1.92 -6.06
N PRO A 118 6.84 1.63 -5.35
CA PRO A 118 7.96 2.56 -5.20
C PRO A 118 8.66 2.85 -6.53
N PHE A 119 8.84 4.12 -6.88
CA PHE A 119 9.64 4.55 -8.04
C PHE A 119 11.05 4.98 -7.66
N LYS A 120 11.21 5.45 -6.42
CA LYS A 120 12.47 5.98 -5.88
C LYS A 120 12.80 5.31 -4.55
N HIS A 121 13.95 5.61 -4.02
CA HIS A 121 14.44 5.04 -2.76
C HIS A 121 13.59 5.48 -1.55
N TYR A 122 13.15 4.52 -0.74
CA TYR A 122 12.24 4.74 0.40
C TYR A 122 12.92 4.68 1.78
N ASP A 123 14.21 4.31 1.87
CA ASP A 123 14.89 4.06 3.15
C ASP A 123 14.88 5.25 4.09
N HIS A 124 14.77 6.49 3.57
CA HIS A 124 14.69 7.66 4.42
C HIS A 124 13.40 7.74 5.26
N LEU A 125 12.35 6.97 4.92
CA LEU A 125 11.15 6.85 5.75
C LEU A 125 11.47 6.29 7.14
N PHE A 126 12.54 5.51 7.28
CA PHE A 126 12.98 5.01 8.59
C PHE A 126 13.51 6.11 9.50
N THR A 127 13.80 7.30 9.01
CA THR A 127 14.20 8.46 9.84
C THR A 127 13.03 9.15 10.52
N LEU A 128 11.80 8.91 10.06
CA LEU A 128 10.61 9.53 10.61
C LEU A 128 10.30 8.98 12.02
N SER A 129 9.74 9.84 12.87
CA SER A 129 9.15 9.41 14.15
C SER A 129 7.89 8.60 13.88
N ALA A 130 7.81 7.40 14.45
CA ALA A 130 6.63 6.54 14.37
C ALA A 130 5.59 6.91 15.47
N PRO A 131 4.29 6.66 15.22
CA PRO A 131 3.74 6.24 13.94
C PRO A 131 3.78 7.36 12.90
N ALA A 132 4.05 7.00 11.62
CA ALA A 132 3.98 7.96 10.54
C ALA A 132 3.12 7.40 9.39
N GLY A 133 2.41 8.29 8.69
CA GLY A 133 1.54 7.87 7.60
C GLY A 133 1.06 9.04 6.74
N ILE A 134 0.46 8.71 5.60
CA ILE A 134 -0.05 9.70 4.66
C ILE A 134 -1.44 10.14 5.10
N LEU A 135 -1.63 11.43 5.32
CA LEU A 135 -2.95 11.98 5.59
C LEU A 135 -3.84 11.86 4.34
N ASN A 136 -4.98 11.21 4.49
CA ASN A 136 -5.92 10.93 3.40
C ASN A 136 -7.21 11.76 3.46
N GLU A 137 -7.26 12.69 4.41
CA GLU A 137 -8.39 13.58 4.62
C GLU A 137 -8.52 14.56 3.43
N HIS A 138 -9.76 14.79 2.99
CA HIS A 138 -10.13 15.84 2.03
C HIS A 138 -9.37 15.88 0.69
N LYS A 139 -8.79 14.79 0.24
CA LYS A 139 -8.19 14.73 -1.11
C LYS A 139 -9.20 15.12 -2.21
N SER A 140 -10.46 14.76 -2.04
CA SER A 140 -11.53 15.11 -2.96
C SER A 140 -11.77 16.61 -3.14
N HIS A 141 -11.34 17.44 -2.20
CA HIS A 141 -11.45 18.91 -2.31
C HIS A 141 -10.47 19.53 -3.32
N PHE A 142 -9.47 18.77 -3.73
CA PHE A 142 -8.37 19.26 -4.58
C PHE A 142 -8.19 18.42 -5.85
N ILE A 143 -8.88 17.29 -5.92
CA ILE A 143 -8.83 16.37 -7.05
C ILE A 143 -10.27 16.10 -7.44
N GLU A 144 -10.67 16.61 -8.59
CA GLU A 144 -11.91 16.20 -9.22
C GLU A 144 -11.71 14.85 -9.88
N ILE A 145 -12.68 13.96 -9.65
CA ILE A 145 -12.75 12.66 -10.28
C ILE A 145 -14.05 12.58 -11.04
N ASP A 146 -13.97 12.27 -12.34
CA ASP A 146 -15.19 12.13 -13.18
C ASP A 146 -16.00 10.88 -12.80
N ALA A 147 -17.17 10.73 -13.40
CA ALA A 147 -18.07 9.60 -13.17
C ALA A 147 -17.43 8.23 -13.48
N GLU A 148 -16.37 8.23 -14.27
CA GLU A 148 -15.60 7.04 -14.63
C GLU A 148 -14.39 6.81 -13.73
N GLY A 149 -14.20 7.65 -12.69
CA GLY A 149 -13.12 7.53 -11.71
C GLY A 149 -11.77 8.04 -12.21
N GLN A 150 -11.74 8.95 -13.18
CA GLN A 150 -10.52 9.59 -13.68
C GLN A 150 -10.33 10.97 -13.08
N TYR A 151 -9.06 11.37 -12.98
CA TYR A 151 -8.75 12.75 -12.61
C TYR A 151 -9.22 13.71 -13.71
N VAL A 152 -10.01 14.70 -13.32
CA VAL A 152 -10.26 15.85 -14.18
C VAL A 152 -9.02 16.73 -14.10
N VAL A 153 -8.27 16.79 -15.20
CA VAL A 153 -7.07 17.64 -15.29
C VAL A 153 -7.51 19.09 -15.51
N PRO A 154 -7.24 20.02 -14.59
CA PRO A 154 -7.55 21.43 -14.80
C PRO A 154 -6.81 22.00 -16.00
N GLN A 155 -7.43 22.96 -16.71
CA GLN A 155 -6.85 23.54 -17.93
C GLN A 155 -5.48 24.18 -17.71
N ASP A 156 -5.24 24.79 -16.55
CA ASP A 156 -3.94 25.36 -16.21
C ASP A 156 -2.87 24.29 -16.03
N VAL A 157 -3.24 23.10 -15.58
CA VAL A 157 -2.33 21.94 -15.49
C VAL A 157 -2.03 21.37 -16.88
N GLU A 158 -3.03 21.27 -17.74
CA GLU A 158 -2.81 20.85 -19.15
C GLU A 158 -1.84 21.82 -19.86
N MET A 159 -2.00 23.13 -19.63
CA MET A 159 -1.16 24.14 -20.25
C MET A 159 0.25 24.22 -19.70
N THR A 160 0.43 24.02 -18.41
CA THR A 160 1.71 24.22 -17.72
C THR A 160 2.44 22.91 -17.41
N GLY A 161 1.75 21.79 -17.45
CA GLY A 161 2.26 20.49 -16.99
C GLY A 161 2.50 20.44 -15.47
N THR A 162 1.99 21.41 -14.70
CA THR A 162 2.29 21.54 -13.28
C THR A 162 1.05 21.23 -12.43
N TRP A 163 1.06 20.06 -11.83
CA TRP A 163 0.03 19.63 -10.87
C TRP A 163 0.51 19.81 -9.44
N LYS A 164 -0.30 20.49 -8.60
CA LYS A 164 0.09 20.88 -7.25
C LYS A 164 -0.55 20.06 -6.13
N TRP A 165 -1.38 19.09 -6.42
CA TRP A 165 -2.11 18.34 -5.40
C TRP A 165 -1.18 17.59 -4.41
N HIS A 166 0.03 17.25 -4.82
CA HIS A 166 1.04 16.64 -3.95
C HIS A 166 1.53 17.56 -2.83
N ARG A 167 1.22 18.86 -2.90
CA ARG A 167 1.53 19.85 -1.86
C ARG A 167 0.33 20.19 -0.97
N LEU A 168 -0.71 19.39 -1.03
CA LEU A 168 -1.99 19.65 -0.43
C LEU A 168 -1.93 20.02 1.03
N TYR A 169 -1.05 19.37 1.78
CA TYR A 169 -0.91 19.55 3.21
C TYR A 169 0.39 20.25 3.62
N ASP A 170 1.22 20.72 2.67
CA ASP A 170 2.51 21.34 2.98
C ASP A 170 2.39 22.53 3.94
N SER A 171 1.31 23.32 3.81
CA SER A 171 1.05 24.48 4.68
C SER A 171 0.48 24.09 6.05
N VAL A 172 -0.16 22.91 6.16
CA VAL A 172 -0.84 22.45 7.38
C VAL A 172 0.05 21.48 8.15
N CYS A 173 0.69 20.57 7.44
CA CYS A 173 1.53 19.53 8.01
C CYS A 173 2.59 19.06 7.01
N PRO A 174 3.78 19.66 6.95
CA PRO A 174 4.86 19.22 6.10
C PRO A 174 5.33 17.78 6.41
N HIS A 175 6.01 17.18 5.44
CA HIS A 175 6.65 15.87 5.63
C HIS A 175 7.56 15.85 6.88
N GLY A 176 7.44 14.79 7.69
CA GLY A 176 8.22 14.63 8.92
C GLY A 176 7.71 15.42 10.12
N HIS A 177 6.66 16.23 9.97
CA HIS A 177 6.07 16.99 11.05
C HIS A 177 4.87 16.24 11.67
N ARG A 178 4.60 16.54 12.94
CA ARG A 178 3.47 15.97 13.68
C ARG A 178 2.14 16.47 13.11
N ILE A 179 1.25 15.54 12.77
CA ILE A 179 -0.12 15.88 12.37
C ILE A 179 -0.88 16.42 13.60
N PRO A 180 -1.52 17.60 13.51
CA PRO A 180 -2.31 18.12 14.61
C PRO A 180 -3.40 17.14 15.06
N LYS A 181 -3.54 16.96 16.38
CA LYS A 181 -4.55 16.07 16.95
C LYS A 181 -5.96 16.40 16.48
N THR A 182 -6.25 17.69 16.34
CA THR A 182 -7.55 18.18 15.83
C THR A 182 -7.89 17.71 14.42
N ILE A 183 -6.88 17.30 13.62
CA ILE A 183 -7.09 16.71 12.29
C ILE A 183 -7.40 15.23 12.42
N THR A 184 -6.60 14.49 13.17
CA THR A 184 -6.79 13.04 13.33
C THR A 184 -8.06 12.69 14.12
N ASP A 185 -8.49 13.55 15.04
CA ASP A 185 -9.74 13.37 15.81
C ASP A 185 -11.02 13.51 14.92
N ARG A 186 -10.94 14.14 13.76
CA ARG A 186 -12.10 14.31 12.88
C ARG A 186 -12.74 12.99 12.45
N VAL A 187 -11.98 11.91 12.41
CA VAL A 187 -12.49 10.56 12.11
C VAL A 187 -13.58 10.13 13.09
N SER A 188 -13.53 10.59 14.35
CA SER A 188 -14.56 10.28 15.37
C SER A 188 -15.89 11.02 15.14
N THR A 189 -15.85 12.17 14.49
CA THR A 189 -17.03 13.02 14.23
C THR A 189 -17.53 12.92 12.81
N ASP A 190 -16.68 12.45 11.88
CA ASP A 190 -17.01 12.22 10.48
C ASP A 190 -16.51 10.85 10.05
N PRO A 191 -17.36 9.81 10.09
CA PRO A 191 -16.99 8.45 9.68
C PRO A 191 -16.61 8.31 8.20
N LEU A 192 -16.90 9.30 7.36
CA LEU A 192 -16.46 9.34 5.96
C LEU A 192 -15.02 9.86 5.83
N ASN A 193 -14.48 10.46 6.89
CA ASN A 193 -13.09 10.88 6.93
C ASN A 193 -12.19 9.67 7.05
N LEU A 194 -11.33 9.44 6.05
CA LEU A 194 -10.49 8.24 5.97
C LEU A 194 -9.26 8.30 6.89
N GLY A 195 -8.93 9.46 7.47
CA GLY A 195 -7.78 9.60 8.35
C GLY A 195 -6.45 9.33 7.68
N ILE A 196 -5.65 8.47 8.26
CA ILE A 196 -4.35 8.06 7.71
C ILE A 196 -4.54 6.93 6.68
N ASN A 197 -3.87 7.04 5.53
CA ASN A 197 -3.95 6.04 4.47
C ASN A 197 -3.27 4.72 4.88
N GLY A 198 -4.00 3.62 4.80
CA GLY A 198 -3.46 2.30 5.10
C GLY A 198 -2.45 1.75 4.09
N GLY A 199 -2.30 2.36 2.91
CA GLY A 199 -1.39 1.88 1.86
C GLY A 199 0.09 2.07 2.19
N LEU A 200 0.43 3.05 3.03
CA LEU A 200 1.79 3.28 3.52
C LEU A 200 1.77 3.86 4.93
N PHE A 201 2.45 3.20 5.86
CA PHE A 201 2.71 3.74 7.19
C PHE A 201 3.99 3.18 7.81
N VAL A 202 4.56 3.94 8.77
CA VAL A 202 5.80 3.62 9.49
C VAL A 202 5.46 3.33 10.95
N LEU A 203 5.94 2.20 11.48
CA LEU A 203 5.72 1.79 12.86
C LEU A 203 7.02 1.35 13.53
N GLU A 204 7.04 1.44 14.85
CA GLU A 204 7.95 0.72 15.73
C GLU A 204 7.20 -0.52 16.24
N PRO A 205 7.61 -1.75 15.83
CA PRO A 205 6.87 -2.96 16.20
C PRO A 205 6.92 -3.21 17.70
N SER A 206 5.78 -3.58 18.30
CA SER A 206 5.66 -3.95 19.71
C SER A 206 4.57 -4.99 19.90
N ILE A 207 4.90 -6.11 20.54
CA ILE A 207 3.95 -7.16 20.88
C ILE A 207 2.93 -6.67 21.92
N CYS A 208 3.34 -5.76 22.80
CA CYS A 208 2.44 -5.17 23.79
C CYS A 208 1.34 -4.36 23.08
N GLU A 209 1.71 -3.57 22.08
CA GLU A 209 0.75 -2.79 21.29
C GLU A 209 -0.14 -3.71 20.45
N TYR A 210 0.41 -4.77 19.84
CA TYR A 210 -0.39 -5.79 19.15
C TYR A 210 -1.47 -6.37 20.06
N ARG A 211 -1.08 -6.82 21.26
CA ARG A 211 -2.01 -7.40 22.24
C ARG A 211 -3.07 -6.41 22.68
N ALA A 212 -2.68 -5.16 22.93
CA ALA A 212 -3.59 -4.09 23.32
C ALA A 212 -4.63 -3.79 22.21
N ILE A 213 -4.22 -3.77 20.94
CA ILE A 213 -5.14 -3.63 19.80
C ILE A 213 -6.07 -4.84 19.72
N MET A 214 -5.56 -6.07 19.84
CA MET A 214 -6.37 -7.29 19.77
C MET A 214 -7.38 -7.42 20.91
N GLU A 215 -7.07 -6.89 22.07
CA GLU A 215 -8.00 -6.77 23.19
C GLU A 215 -9.05 -5.69 22.93
N ASP A 216 -8.61 -4.52 22.47
CA ASP A 216 -9.47 -3.36 22.26
C ASP A 216 -10.54 -3.60 21.19
N VAL A 217 -10.18 -4.21 20.05
CA VAL A 217 -11.11 -4.52 18.95
C VAL A 217 -12.14 -5.61 19.32
N ARG A 218 -12.06 -6.20 20.52
CA ARG A 218 -13.07 -7.14 21.04
C ARG A 218 -14.07 -6.47 21.99
N ARG A 219 -13.81 -5.23 22.40
CA ARG A 219 -14.72 -4.47 23.27
C ARG A 219 -15.97 -4.06 22.50
N PRO A 220 -17.15 -4.11 23.10
CA PRO A 220 -18.40 -3.78 22.41
C PRO A 220 -18.39 -2.41 21.74
N GLU A 221 -17.87 -1.40 22.43
CA GLU A 221 -17.81 -0.02 21.93
C GLU A 221 -16.89 0.11 20.70
N THR A 222 -15.75 -0.57 20.72
CA THR A 222 -14.82 -0.58 19.59
C THR A 222 -15.39 -1.38 18.41
N LEU A 223 -16.04 -2.52 18.69
CA LEU A 223 -16.72 -3.32 17.67
C LEU A 223 -17.84 -2.55 16.98
N GLU A 224 -18.65 -1.79 17.71
CA GLU A 224 -19.66 -0.91 17.14
C GLU A 224 -19.01 0.14 16.21
N MET A 225 -17.96 0.79 16.69
CA MET A 225 -17.25 1.81 15.91
C MET A 225 -16.63 1.23 14.64
N VAL A 226 -15.85 0.17 14.72
CA VAL A 226 -15.13 -0.41 13.56
C VAL A 226 -16.04 -1.22 12.66
N GLY A 227 -17.08 -1.85 13.22
CA GLY A 227 -17.98 -2.74 12.49
C GLY A 227 -19.14 -2.04 11.82
N ASP A 228 -19.67 -0.98 12.43
CA ASP A 228 -20.92 -0.34 12.03
C ASP A 228 -20.72 1.08 11.48
N LEU A 229 -19.72 1.82 11.97
CA LEU A 229 -19.54 3.23 11.59
C LEU A 229 -18.44 3.43 10.53
N PHE A 230 -17.32 2.73 10.63
CA PHE A 230 -16.17 2.97 9.77
C PHE A 230 -16.29 2.27 8.40
N ASP A 231 -15.91 2.97 7.33
CA ASP A 231 -15.79 2.39 6.00
C ASP A 231 -14.47 1.62 5.81
N TRP A 232 -13.42 2.07 6.48
CA TRP A 232 -12.08 1.49 6.47
C TRP A 232 -11.65 1.19 7.90
N PRO A 233 -12.10 0.06 8.46
CA PRO A 233 -12.13 -0.17 9.90
C PRO A 233 -10.76 -0.05 10.58
N GLU A 234 -9.71 -0.68 10.04
CA GLU A 234 -8.41 -0.66 10.69
C GLU A 234 -7.71 0.70 10.52
N MET A 235 -7.86 1.33 9.35
CA MET A 235 -7.25 2.62 9.04
C MET A 235 -7.78 3.74 9.93
N GLN A 236 -9.11 3.83 10.02
CA GLN A 236 -9.79 4.84 10.82
C GLN A 236 -9.59 4.57 12.32
N TYR A 237 -9.61 3.31 12.73
CA TYR A 237 -9.29 2.90 14.09
C TYR A 237 -7.86 3.31 14.49
N LEU A 238 -6.85 3.00 13.67
CA LEU A 238 -5.47 3.36 13.96
C LEU A 238 -5.26 4.88 13.98
N THR A 239 -5.97 5.61 13.10
CA THR A 239 -5.92 7.07 13.10
C THR A 239 -6.33 7.63 14.46
N LEU A 240 -7.43 7.12 15.05
CA LEU A 240 -7.91 7.53 16.37
C LEU A 240 -7.03 7.03 17.50
N ARG A 241 -6.62 5.76 17.45
CA ARG A 241 -5.80 5.15 18.49
C ARG A 241 -4.51 5.91 18.75
N TRP A 242 -3.87 6.38 17.69
CA TRP A 242 -2.64 7.16 17.78
C TRP A 242 -2.86 8.64 17.44
N SER A 243 -4.08 9.15 17.66
CA SER A 243 -4.40 10.55 17.40
C SER A 243 -3.47 11.49 18.14
N GLY A 244 -2.96 12.51 17.45
CA GLY A 244 -1.95 13.44 17.96
C GLY A 244 -0.52 12.85 18.04
N GLN A 245 -0.31 11.59 17.64
CA GLN A 245 1.02 10.97 17.59
C GLN A 245 1.54 10.77 16.17
N TRP A 246 0.69 10.85 15.17
CA TRP A 246 1.04 10.64 13.78
C TRP A 246 2.01 11.69 13.25
N THR A 247 3.06 11.24 12.58
CA THR A 247 3.95 12.07 11.75
C THR A 247 3.49 12.00 10.30
N ASN A 248 3.43 13.13 9.61
CA ASN A 248 2.99 13.16 8.22
C ASN A 248 4.04 12.61 7.27
N VAL A 249 3.64 11.68 6.43
CA VAL A 249 4.38 11.25 5.24
C VAL A 249 3.85 12.01 4.04
N ASP A 250 4.73 12.58 3.24
CA ASP A 250 4.36 13.27 2.00
C ASP A 250 3.57 12.32 1.07
N VAL A 251 2.46 12.79 0.55
CA VAL A 251 1.59 12.04 -0.36
C VAL A 251 2.32 11.52 -1.61
N ARG A 252 3.43 12.16 -2.00
CA ARG A 252 4.26 11.72 -3.13
C ARG A 252 4.85 10.32 -2.96
N PHE A 253 4.91 9.77 -1.72
CA PHE A 253 5.36 8.39 -1.47
C PHE A 253 4.34 7.32 -1.89
N ALA A 254 3.08 7.68 -1.94
CA ALA A 254 2.02 6.82 -2.47
C ALA A 254 0.94 7.70 -3.13
N GLY A 255 1.36 8.41 -4.17
CA GLY A 255 0.46 9.23 -4.98
C GLY A 255 -0.65 8.39 -5.59
N LEU A 256 -1.85 8.97 -5.77
CA LEU A 256 -2.95 8.24 -6.38
C LEU A 256 -2.61 7.89 -7.84
N ASN A 257 -3.04 6.71 -8.27
CA ASN A 257 -2.85 6.26 -9.65
C ASN A 257 -3.50 7.21 -10.67
N GLY A 258 -2.91 7.28 -11.85
CA GLY A 258 -3.33 8.19 -12.92
C GLY A 258 -2.74 9.60 -12.82
N TYR A 259 -1.85 9.85 -11.87
CA TYR A 259 -1.19 11.15 -11.75
C TYR A 259 -0.28 11.42 -12.96
N PRO A 260 -0.45 12.54 -13.68
CA PRO A 260 0.17 12.75 -14.99
C PRO A 260 1.68 13.03 -14.91
N MET A 261 2.21 13.46 -13.75
CA MET A 261 3.61 13.87 -13.60
C MET A 261 4.37 12.94 -12.64
N LEU A 262 4.78 11.78 -13.12
CA LEU A 262 5.51 10.80 -12.29
C LEU A 262 6.83 11.32 -11.74
N SER A 263 7.46 12.29 -12.39
CA SER A 263 8.74 12.85 -11.95
C SER A 263 8.70 13.46 -10.54
N VAL A 264 7.53 13.96 -10.11
CA VAL A 264 7.34 14.51 -8.76
C VAL A 264 7.05 13.43 -7.71
N LEU A 265 6.64 12.23 -8.11
CA LEU A 265 6.29 11.16 -7.19
C LEU A 265 7.53 10.36 -6.75
N TYR A 266 7.48 9.83 -5.55
CA TYR A 266 8.37 8.77 -5.07
C TYR A 266 7.77 7.38 -5.32
N GLY A 267 6.45 7.27 -5.39
CA GLY A 267 5.72 6.06 -5.73
C GLY A 267 4.25 6.32 -5.99
N THR A 268 3.58 5.32 -6.54
CA THR A 268 2.13 5.34 -6.86
C THR A 268 1.38 4.31 -6.03
N HIS A 269 0.17 4.68 -5.58
CA HIS A 269 -0.80 3.80 -4.94
C HIS A 269 -1.97 3.55 -5.89
N PHE A 270 -2.09 2.32 -6.38
CA PHE A 270 -3.20 1.88 -7.23
C PHE A 270 -4.45 1.58 -6.39
N GLY A 271 -4.95 2.59 -5.65
CA GLY A 271 -6.07 2.46 -4.71
C GLY A 271 -7.40 2.07 -5.38
N GLY A 272 -7.59 2.44 -6.66
CA GLY A 272 -8.75 2.07 -7.47
C GLY A 272 -8.54 0.80 -8.30
N LEU A 273 -8.41 0.96 -9.62
CA LEU A 273 -8.12 -0.14 -10.54
C LEU A 273 -6.70 -0.66 -10.35
N LYS A 274 -6.56 -1.96 -10.20
CA LYS A 274 -5.25 -2.61 -10.07
C LYS A 274 -4.67 -2.94 -11.45
N PRO A 275 -3.36 -2.71 -11.69
CA PRO A 275 -2.73 -3.01 -12.99
C PRO A 275 -2.87 -4.46 -13.44
N TRP A 276 -3.08 -5.41 -12.53
CA TRP A 276 -3.24 -6.84 -12.82
C TRP A 276 -4.69 -7.31 -12.93
N GLN A 277 -5.70 -6.40 -12.91
CA GLN A 277 -7.12 -6.75 -12.97
C GLN A 277 -7.72 -6.60 -14.37
N PHE A 278 -7.22 -7.37 -15.33
CA PHE A 278 -7.66 -7.31 -16.74
C PHE A 278 -9.13 -7.74 -16.98
N LYS A 279 -9.82 -8.33 -15.99
CA LYS A 279 -11.26 -8.64 -16.10
C LYS A 279 -12.14 -7.41 -16.34
N ARG A 280 -11.64 -6.23 -16.03
CA ARG A 280 -12.29 -4.94 -16.30
C ARG A 280 -11.74 -4.33 -17.60
N GLU A 281 -11.82 -5.07 -18.69
CA GLU A 281 -11.18 -4.75 -19.97
C GLU A 281 -11.32 -3.29 -20.43
N LYS A 282 -12.54 -2.73 -20.40
CA LYS A 282 -12.75 -1.32 -20.79
C LYS A 282 -11.98 -0.35 -19.88
N ALA A 283 -11.96 -0.60 -18.57
CA ALA A 283 -11.24 0.24 -17.64
C ALA A 283 -9.73 0.11 -17.83
N ILE A 284 -9.19 -1.12 -17.99
CA ILE A 284 -7.75 -1.30 -18.18
C ILE A 284 -7.25 -0.69 -19.47
N ARG A 285 -7.99 -0.80 -20.59
CA ARG A 285 -7.64 -0.14 -21.86
C ARG A 285 -7.54 1.36 -21.72
N ARG A 286 -8.39 1.96 -20.89
CA ARG A 286 -8.38 3.39 -20.63
C ARG A 286 -7.23 3.81 -19.72
N TRP A 287 -7.07 3.12 -18.56
CA TRP A 287 -6.05 3.43 -17.57
C TRP A 287 -4.66 2.95 -17.98
N GLY A 288 -4.58 1.88 -18.78
CA GLY A 288 -3.31 1.28 -19.22
C GLY A 288 -2.39 2.24 -19.97
N ARG A 289 -2.94 3.29 -20.59
CA ARG A 289 -2.18 4.36 -21.25
C ARG A 289 -1.54 5.37 -20.29
N TYR A 290 -1.94 5.36 -19.01
CA TYR A 290 -1.38 6.32 -18.04
C TYR A 290 0.06 5.95 -17.67
N PRO A 291 0.92 6.96 -17.46
CA PRO A 291 2.35 6.74 -17.23
C PRO A 291 2.67 5.80 -16.09
N ASP A 292 1.94 5.84 -14.97
CA ASP A 292 2.15 4.96 -13.82
C ASP A 292 1.77 3.50 -14.10
N PHE A 293 0.71 3.26 -14.88
CA PHE A 293 0.37 1.93 -15.36
C PHE A 293 1.44 1.40 -16.32
N GLN A 294 1.94 2.24 -17.24
CA GLN A 294 3.00 1.86 -18.16
C GLN A 294 4.31 1.53 -17.45
N VAL A 295 4.67 2.31 -16.41
CA VAL A 295 5.81 1.97 -15.55
C VAL A 295 5.59 0.62 -14.87
N TRP A 296 4.40 0.38 -14.30
CA TRP A 296 4.08 -0.89 -13.66
C TRP A 296 4.20 -2.07 -14.64
N PHE A 297 3.68 -1.93 -15.87
CA PHE A 297 3.75 -2.97 -16.90
C PHE A 297 5.18 -3.24 -17.37
N ALA A 298 5.97 -2.19 -17.55
CA ALA A 298 7.38 -2.33 -17.94
C ALA A 298 8.20 -3.06 -16.87
N GLU A 299 8.07 -2.63 -15.61
CA GLU A 299 8.74 -3.25 -14.46
C GLU A 299 8.29 -4.71 -14.25
N TYR A 300 6.99 -5.00 -14.43
CA TYR A 300 6.47 -6.36 -14.34
C TYR A 300 7.02 -7.24 -15.46
N THR A 301 7.08 -6.73 -16.67
CA THR A 301 7.64 -7.45 -17.83
C THR A 301 9.12 -7.75 -17.62
N GLU A 302 9.90 -6.78 -17.18
CA GLU A 302 11.31 -6.96 -16.82
C GLU A 302 11.48 -8.03 -15.73
N MET A 303 10.71 -7.92 -14.63
CA MET A 303 10.77 -8.88 -13.54
C MET A 303 10.52 -10.32 -14.00
N VAL A 304 9.45 -10.53 -14.78
CA VAL A 304 8.98 -11.89 -15.14
C VAL A 304 9.71 -12.45 -16.36
N SER A 305 10.21 -11.60 -17.26
CA SER A 305 10.86 -12.07 -18.49
C SER A 305 12.39 -12.14 -18.38
N GLU A 306 13.00 -11.22 -17.64
CA GLU A 306 14.46 -11.05 -17.64
C GLU A 306 15.09 -11.46 -16.31
N VAL A 307 14.55 -10.92 -15.18
CA VAL A 307 15.18 -11.10 -13.86
C VAL A 307 14.79 -12.42 -13.21
N HIS A 308 13.52 -12.79 -13.28
CA HIS A 308 12.98 -14.02 -12.68
C HIS A 308 12.13 -14.83 -13.67
N PRO A 309 12.71 -15.34 -14.78
CA PRO A 309 11.95 -16.02 -15.84
C PRO A 309 11.26 -17.30 -15.38
N ASP A 310 11.66 -17.87 -14.26
CA ASP A 310 11.00 -19.01 -13.64
C ASP A 310 9.59 -18.67 -13.09
N LEU A 311 9.28 -17.39 -12.81
CA LEU A 311 7.94 -16.92 -12.45
C LEU A 311 6.91 -17.17 -13.56
N ARG A 312 7.33 -17.27 -14.83
CA ARG A 312 6.46 -17.63 -15.96
C ARG A 312 5.82 -19.02 -15.83
N LYS A 313 6.39 -19.89 -15.01
CA LYS A 313 5.79 -21.20 -14.69
C LYS A 313 4.52 -21.07 -13.84
N VAL A 314 4.32 -19.94 -13.19
CA VAL A 314 3.08 -19.63 -12.47
C VAL A 314 2.04 -19.12 -13.48
N ARG A 315 1.06 -19.95 -13.82
CA ARG A 315 0.06 -19.70 -14.87
C ARG A 315 -0.57 -18.31 -14.81
N ARG A 316 -0.88 -17.81 -13.61
CA ARG A 316 -1.46 -16.48 -13.41
C ARG A 316 -0.51 -15.38 -13.86
N LEU A 317 0.79 -15.49 -13.52
CA LEU A 317 1.80 -14.50 -13.85
C LEU A 317 2.10 -14.50 -15.35
N GLN A 318 2.19 -15.68 -15.98
CA GLN A 318 2.36 -15.77 -17.42
C GLN A 318 1.16 -15.17 -18.17
N ARG A 319 -0.06 -15.49 -17.75
CA ARG A 319 -1.28 -14.91 -18.38
C ARG A 319 -1.28 -13.38 -18.28
N LEU A 320 -0.92 -12.82 -17.11
CA LEU A 320 -0.84 -11.38 -16.94
C LEU A 320 0.20 -10.76 -17.88
N LEU A 321 1.35 -11.41 -18.07
CA LEU A 321 2.36 -10.97 -19.04
C LEU A 321 1.80 -10.95 -20.48
N ASP A 322 1.07 -12.00 -20.87
CA ASP A 322 0.44 -12.10 -22.17
C ASP A 322 -0.61 -10.99 -22.37
N ASP A 323 -1.44 -10.74 -21.33
CA ASP A 323 -2.45 -9.67 -21.33
C ASP A 323 -1.80 -8.27 -21.45
N ILE A 324 -0.67 -8.03 -20.78
CA ILE A 324 0.09 -6.77 -20.90
C ILE A 324 0.63 -6.59 -22.32
N HIS A 325 1.22 -7.64 -22.90
CA HIS A 325 1.74 -7.55 -24.27
C HIS A 325 0.63 -7.30 -25.28
N GLU A 326 -0.54 -7.91 -25.11
CA GLU A 326 -1.70 -7.67 -25.95
C GLU A 326 -2.19 -6.23 -25.83
N LEU A 327 -2.34 -5.72 -24.58
CA LEU A 327 -2.75 -4.34 -24.32
C LEU A 327 -1.80 -3.33 -24.98
N ASN A 328 -0.49 -3.48 -24.78
CA ASN A 328 0.51 -2.56 -25.32
C ASN A 328 0.51 -2.56 -26.85
N ARG A 329 0.27 -3.70 -27.48
CA ARG A 329 0.10 -3.79 -28.94
C ARG A 329 -1.11 -2.99 -29.42
N HIS A 330 -2.27 -3.17 -28.77
CA HIS A 330 -3.47 -2.39 -29.08
C HIS A 330 -3.29 -0.89 -28.90
N LEU A 331 -2.65 -0.47 -27.79
CA LEU A 331 -2.39 0.96 -27.55
C LEU A 331 -1.41 1.55 -28.59
N GLY A 332 -0.42 0.77 -29.00
CA GLY A 332 0.50 1.15 -30.10
C GLY A 332 -0.21 1.30 -31.44
N ASP A 333 -1.10 0.35 -31.80
CA ASP A 333 -1.89 0.39 -33.02
C ASP A 333 -2.85 1.60 -33.05
N GLU A 334 -3.34 2.04 -31.87
CA GLU A 334 -4.19 3.22 -31.72
C GLU A 334 -3.39 4.54 -31.59
N GLY A 335 -2.06 4.48 -31.59
CA GLY A 335 -1.19 5.66 -31.42
C GLY A 335 -1.28 6.31 -30.02
N LEU A 336 -1.59 5.52 -28.99
CA LEU A 336 -1.78 5.95 -27.61
C LEU A 336 -0.55 5.67 -26.71
N LEU A 337 0.50 5.05 -27.26
CA LEU A 337 1.81 4.83 -26.64
C LEU A 337 2.91 5.49 -27.46
#